data_3bd4f696a88836ce91cdde10775fb4bf
#
_entry.id   3bd4f696a88836ce91cdde10775fb4bf
#
_cell.length_a   1.000
_cell.length_b   1.000
_cell.length_c   1.000
_cell.angle_alpha   90.00
_cell.angle_beta   90.00
_cell.angle_gamma   90.00
#
_symmetry.space_group_name_H-M   'P 1'
#
loop_
_entity.id
_entity.type
_entity.pdbx_description
1 polymer ?
#
loop_
_entity_poly.entity_id
_entity_poly.type
_entity_poly.pdbx_seq_one_letter_code
_entity_poly.pdbx_strand_id
1 'polypeptide(L)'
;MIVRGFPEGMLSIIPSKKFKRKREFVMASFKQNTDAVSPVVGVMLMLTLVVILAAVISGFAGGIAGSSNSGSLIEIMAEAKITNSGDSDTSKFEIDILSVSDPVSTKDLKLKTSWKSYDDTGKLKLHEVSTMPGTGNFDVDGYMGVSPIGSGIGLPKWDGTYINIKDNMSFGNYTLMAGTSMVAYPADEYGSISSGDYEGYSDCIQAILGEDWYKLQSGDVVNVMLIHVPTGRILYDEDVNVNLT
;
A
#
# COMPACT_ATOMS: atom_id res chain seq x y z
N MET A 1 11.36 -35.88 -57.94
CA MET A 1 12.18 -36.12 -59.13
C MET A 1 13.32 -35.14 -59.17
N ILE A 2 14.54 -35.68 -59.16
CA ILE A 2 15.86 -35.13 -59.42
C ILE A 2 16.60 -34.48 -58.23
N VAL A 3 17.39 -35.36 -57.66
CA VAL A 3 18.60 -35.13 -56.90
C VAL A 3 19.72 -34.65 -57.82
N ARG A 4 20.60 -33.78 -57.34
CA ARG A 4 22.01 -33.60 -57.70
C ARG A 4 22.57 -32.50 -56.82
N GLY A 5 23.70 -32.56 -56.17
CA GLY A 5 24.85 -33.42 -56.18
C GLY A 5 25.97 -32.58 -55.58
N PHE A 6 26.60 -33.08 -54.56
CA PHE A 6 27.85 -32.52 -54.00
C PHE A 6 29.00 -32.64 -55.00
N PRO A 7 30.03 -31.78 -54.92
CA PRO A 7 31.39 -32.30 -55.05
C PRO A 7 32.20 -32.09 -53.80
N GLU A 8 32.79 -33.19 -53.39
CA GLU A 8 33.94 -33.25 -52.49
C GLU A 8 35.18 -32.66 -53.12
N GLY A 9 36.05 -32.17 -52.28
CA GLY A 9 37.48 -32.19 -52.58
C GLY A 9 38.16 -30.85 -52.41
N MET A 10 38.82 -30.61 -51.28
CA MET A 10 40.27 -30.34 -51.25
C MET A 10 40.77 -30.16 -49.83
N LEU A 11 41.36 -31.23 -49.33
CA LEU A 11 42.24 -31.22 -48.18
C LEU A 11 43.49 -30.38 -48.53
N SER A 12 43.73 -29.26 -47.87
CA SER A 12 45.03 -28.61 -47.85
C SER A 12 45.52 -28.59 -46.41
N ILE A 13 46.57 -29.38 -46.19
CA ILE A 13 47.33 -29.55 -44.98
C ILE A 13 48.04 -28.24 -44.67
N ILE A 14 47.72 -27.59 -43.55
CA ILE A 14 48.49 -26.48 -43.02
C ILE A 14 49.32 -26.99 -41.81
N PRO A 15 50.59 -26.83 -41.80
CA PRO A 15 51.46 -27.32 -40.74
C PRO A 15 51.28 -26.50 -39.47
N SER A 16 51.11 -27.20 -38.36
CA SER A 16 51.03 -26.63 -37.02
C SER A 16 52.34 -26.00 -36.59
N LYS A 17 52.48 -24.68 -36.67
CA LYS A 17 53.52 -23.97 -35.95
C LYS A 17 53.19 -23.98 -34.46
N LYS A 18 53.92 -24.80 -33.69
CA LYS A 18 53.98 -24.75 -32.23
C LYS A 18 54.49 -23.36 -31.80
N PHE A 19 53.62 -22.49 -31.41
CA PHE A 19 53.98 -21.23 -30.78
C PHE A 19 54.25 -21.53 -29.30
N LYS A 20 55.50 -21.72 -28.93
CA LYS A 20 55.97 -21.72 -27.54
C LYS A 20 55.84 -20.28 -27.01
N ARG A 21 54.75 -19.97 -26.40
CA ARG A 21 54.58 -18.73 -25.62
C ARG A 21 55.32 -18.93 -24.29
N LYS A 22 56.56 -18.42 -24.23
CA LYS A 22 57.26 -18.20 -22.96
C LYS A 22 56.45 -17.21 -22.17
N ARG A 23 55.72 -17.65 -21.15
CA ARG A 23 55.19 -16.75 -20.16
C ARG A 23 56.35 -16.33 -19.27
N GLU A 24 56.93 -15.18 -19.57
CA GLU A 24 57.72 -14.47 -18.58
C GLU A 24 56.77 -13.95 -17.53
N PHE A 25 56.78 -14.62 -16.38
CA PHE A 25 56.11 -14.16 -15.18
C PHE A 25 56.91 -12.98 -14.65
N VAL A 26 56.55 -11.76 -15.10
CA VAL A 26 57.10 -10.53 -14.51
C VAL A 26 56.50 -10.48 -13.11
N MET A 27 57.22 -10.98 -12.11
CA MET A 27 56.98 -10.61 -10.73
C MET A 27 57.21 -9.12 -10.62
N ALA A 28 56.11 -8.34 -10.70
CA ALA A 28 56.14 -6.99 -10.23
C ALA A 28 56.44 -7.05 -8.73
N SER A 29 57.67 -6.74 -8.40
CA SER A 29 58.10 -6.51 -7.02
C SER A 29 57.27 -5.31 -6.53
N PHE A 30 56.22 -5.60 -5.78
CA PHE A 30 55.55 -4.60 -4.97
C PHE A 30 56.57 -4.12 -3.93
N LYS A 31 57.24 -3.05 -4.25
CA LYS A 31 58.04 -2.29 -3.29
C LYS A 31 57.03 -1.79 -2.26
N GLN A 32 56.89 -2.50 -1.14
CA GLN A 32 56.20 -2.02 0.01
C GLN A 32 56.83 -0.69 0.43
N ASN A 33 56.19 0.41 0.04
CA ASN A 33 56.47 1.69 0.64
C ASN A 33 55.93 1.57 2.11
N THR A 34 56.80 1.12 2.98
CA THR A 34 56.58 1.26 4.42
C THR A 34 56.92 2.69 4.82
N ASP A 35 56.23 3.68 4.20
CA ASP A 35 56.09 4.95 4.82
C ASP A 35 55.19 4.73 6.03
N ALA A 36 55.80 4.55 7.16
CA ALA A 36 55.14 4.37 8.45
C ALA A 36 54.21 5.56 8.63
N VAL A 37 52.92 5.34 8.46
CA VAL A 37 51.91 6.33 8.81
C VAL A 37 52.22 6.77 10.23
N SER A 38 52.60 8.06 10.37
CA SER A 38 52.97 8.59 11.67
C SER A 38 51.93 8.13 12.71
N PRO A 39 52.33 7.60 13.86
CA PRO A 39 51.41 7.14 14.91
C PRO A 39 50.33 8.18 15.24
N VAL A 40 50.65 9.46 15.07
CA VAL A 40 49.72 10.58 15.25
C VAL A 40 48.59 10.56 14.22
N VAL A 41 48.88 10.25 12.97
CA VAL A 41 47.85 10.16 11.90
C VAL A 41 46.92 8.95 12.15
N GLY A 42 47.46 7.84 12.64
CA GLY A 42 46.67 6.68 13.02
C GLY A 42 45.69 6.98 14.14
N VAL A 43 46.13 7.69 15.17
CA VAL A 43 45.28 8.12 16.30
C VAL A 43 44.21 9.11 15.83
N MET A 44 44.58 10.09 14.98
CA MET A 44 43.64 11.05 14.42
C MET A 44 42.56 10.37 13.58
N LEU A 45 42.91 9.41 12.72
CA LEU A 45 41.96 8.63 11.93
C LEU A 45 41.02 7.81 12.81
N MET A 46 41.54 7.20 13.90
CA MET A 46 40.75 6.42 14.84
C MET A 46 39.75 7.34 15.58
N LEU A 47 40.20 8.52 16.02
CA LEU A 47 39.34 9.51 16.69
C LEU A 47 38.23 10.01 15.75
N THR A 48 38.54 10.33 14.50
CA THR A 48 37.55 10.78 13.55
C THR A 48 36.53 9.67 13.23
N LEU A 49 36.97 8.43 13.09
CA LEU A 49 36.06 7.29 12.88
C LEU A 49 35.12 7.09 14.07
N VAL A 50 35.62 7.16 15.29
CA VAL A 50 34.81 7.01 16.51
C VAL A 50 33.78 8.13 16.63
N VAL A 51 34.17 9.39 16.33
CA VAL A 51 33.23 10.54 16.35
C VAL A 51 32.13 10.38 15.29
N ILE A 52 32.49 9.94 14.07
CA ILE A 52 31.48 9.68 13.02
C ILE A 52 30.54 8.57 13.43
N LEU A 53 31.06 7.45 13.97
CA LEU A 53 30.23 6.35 14.46
C LEU A 53 29.32 6.81 15.61
N ALA A 54 29.85 7.58 16.56
CA ALA A 54 29.05 8.12 17.67
C ALA A 54 27.94 9.05 17.16
N ALA A 55 28.21 9.89 16.16
CA ALA A 55 27.21 10.78 15.55
C ALA A 55 26.11 9.98 14.82
N VAL A 56 26.48 8.94 14.09
CA VAL A 56 25.52 8.06 13.40
C VAL A 56 24.66 7.32 14.42
N ILE A 57 25.27 6.71 15.45
CA ILE A 57 24.52 5.99 16.49
C ILE A 57 23.61 6.94 17.26
N SER A 58 24.07 8.17 17.58
CA SER A 58 23.25 9.17 18.26
C SER A 58 22.07 9.63 17.39
N GLY A 59 22.27 9.75 16.07
CA GLY A 59 21.20 10.08 15.12
C GLY A 59 20.14 8.98 15.07
N PHE A 60 20.54 7.72 15.03
CA PHE A 60 19.62 6.58 15.08
C PHE A 60 18.94 6.44 16.45
N ALA A 61 19.70 6.57 17.55
CA ALA A 61 19.15 6.49 18.90
C ALA A 61 18.16 7.63 19.18
N GLY A 62 18.43 8.86 18.70
CA GLY A 62 17.51 9.99 18.79
C GLY A 62 16.24 9.79 17.97
N GLY A 63 16.33 9.16 16.77
CA GLY A 63 15.17 8.80 15.94
C GLY A 63 14.28 7.73 16.59
N ILE A 64 14.89 6.72 17.22
CA ILE A 64 14.14 5.68 17.94
C ILE A 64 13.57 6.20 19.27
N ALA A 65 14.30 7.06 20.00
CA ALA A 65 13.83 7.65 21.25
C ALA A 65 12.85 8.81 21.07
N GLY A 66 12.93 9.53 19.93
CA GLY A 66 11.98 10.60 19.60
C GLY A 66 10.59 10.10 19.23
N SER A 67 10.46 8.82 18.92
CA SER A 67 9.17 8.16 18.61
C SER A 67 8.57 7.43 19.83
N SER A 68 9.21 7.47 20.98
CA SER A 68 8.60 7.06 22.24
C SER A 68 7.70 8.17 22.81
N ASN A 69 6.73 8.59 22.01
CA ASN A 69 5.48 9.03 22.57
C ASN A 69 4.94 7.79 23.31
N SER A 70 4.92 7.85 24.64
CA SER A 70 4.34 6.81 25.52
C SER A 70 2.81 6.80 25.38
N GLY A 71 2.31 6.89 24.17
CA GLY A 71 0.96 6.56 23.83
C GLY A 71 0.83 5.04 23.93
N SER A 72 -0.10 4.58 24.74
CA SER A 72 -0.58 3.20 24.76
C SER A 72 -0.54 2.64 23.35
N LEU A 73 0.01 1.43 23.20
CA LEU A 73 0.03 0.75 21.91
C LEU A 73 -1.41 0.50 21.50
N ILE A 74 -1.90 1.27 20.53
CA ILE A 74 -3.23 1.05 19.97
C ILE A 74 -3.19 -0.27 19.23
N GLU A 75 -4.00 -1.21 19.66
CA GLU A 75 -4.25 -2.49 19.01
C GLU A 75 -5.72 -2.57 18.64
N ILE A 76 -6.01 -2.90 17.40
CA ILE A 76 -7.37 -3.08 16.89
C ILE A 76 -7.50 -4.52 16.40
N MET A 77 -8.58 -5.17 16.79
CA MET A 77 -9.09 -6.39 16.16
C MET A 77 -10.34 -5.99 15.38
N ALA A 78 -10.33 -6.20 14.10
CA ALA A 78 -11.44 -5.85 13.21
C ALA A 78 -11.69 -6.97 12.21
N GLU A 79 -12.87 -6.97 11.60
CA GLU A 79 -13.24 -7.85 10.50
C GLU A 79 -13.77 -6.99 9.35
N ALA A 80 -13.12 -7.05 8.20
CA ALA A 80 -13.59 -6.37 7.01
C ALA A 80 -14.37 -7.31 6.10
N LYS A 81 -15.45 -6.78 5.53
CA LYS A 81 -16.35 -7.49 4.62
C LYS A 81 -16.65 -6.62 3.42
N ILE A 82 -16.59 -7.21 2.25
CA ILE A 82 -16.95 -6.56 1.00
C ILE A 82 -17.94 -7.43 0.27
N THR A 83 -19.12 -6.89 0.06
CA THR A 83 -20.19 -7.54 -0.69
C THR A 83 -20.44 -6.73 -1.95
N ASN A 84 -20.43 -7.36 -3.09
CA ASN A 84 -20.81 -6.76 -4.35
C ASN A 84 -21.79 -7.70 -5.09
N SER A 85 -23.06 -7.38 -5.02
CA SER A 85 -24.13 -8.15 -5.69
C SER A 85 -24.46 -7.59 -7.08
N GLY A 86 -23.85 -6.47 -7.47
CA GLY A 86 -24.27 -5.71 -8.64
C GLY A 86 -25.53 -4.89 -8.42
N ASP A 87 -26.03 -4.83 -7.20
CA ASP A 87 -27.22 -4.09 -6.77
C ASP A 87 -26.83 -3.13 -5.64
N SER A 88 -27.37 -1.90 -5.69
CA SER A 88 -27.13 -0.87 -4.69
C SER A 88 -27.61 -1.28 -3.30
N ASP A 89 -28.75 -1.96 -3.21
CA ASP A 89 -29.36 -2.31 -1.93
C ASP A 89 -28.58 -3.33 -1.12
N THR A 90 -27.77 -4.16 -1.79
CA THR A 90 -27.09 -5.30 -1.18
C THR A 90 -25.57 -5.22 -1.25
N SER A 91 -25.02 -4.30 -2.06
CA SER A 91 -23.58 -4.06 -2.08
C SER A 91 -23.15 -3.23 -0.87
N LYS A 92 -22.02 -3.60 -0.24
CA LYS A 92 -21.56 -2.98 1.00
C LYS A 92 -20.07 -3.18 1.20
N PHE A 93 -19.39 -2.14 1.68
CA PHE A 93 -18.10 -2.22 2.33
C PHE A 93 -18.29 -2.03 3.83
N GLU A 94 -17.69 -2.87 4.66
CA GLU A 94 -17.82 -2.79 6.11
C GLU A 94 -16.54 -3.22 6.81
N ILE A 95 -16.17 -2.51 7.87
CA ILE A 95 -15.14 -2.92 8.83
C ILE A 95 -15.78 -2.88 10.20
N ASP A 96 -15.97 -4.06 10.80
CA ASP A 96 -16.50 -4.22 12.15
C ASP A 96 -15.36 -4.19 13.17
N ILE A 97 -15.42 -3.31 14.15
CA ILE A 97 -14.44 -3.22 15.22
C ILE A 97 -14.85 -4.18 16.34
N LEU A 98 -14.14 -5.31 16.44
CA LEU A 98 -14.41 -6.35 17.42
C LEU A 98 -13.81 -5.99 18.78
N SER A 99 -12.61 -5.42 18.78
CA SER A 99 -11.92 -4.98 20.00
C SER A 99 -10.93 -3.88 19.66
N VAL A 100 -10.71 -2.99 20.63
CA VAL A 100 -9.67 -1.97 20.56
C VAL A 100 -9.13 -1.73 21.97
N SER A 101 -7.81 -1.59 22.10
CA SER A 101 -7.18 -1.37 23.42
C SER A 101 -7.56 -0.02 24.03
N ASP A 102 -7.57 1.01 23.20
CA ASP A 102 -8.01 2.37 23.56
C ASP A 102 -8.86 2.95 22.42
N PRO A 103 -9.95 3.69 22.72
CA PRO A 103 -10.77 4.32 21.71
C PRO A 103 -9.96 5.21 20.76
N VAL A 104 -10.12 5.04 19.45
CA VAL A 104 -9.35 5.74 18.41
C VAL A 104 -10.24 6.71 17.66
N SER A 105 -9.88 7.99 17.67
CA SER A 105 -10.58 8.99 16.88
C SER A 105 -10.30 8.79 15.38
N THR A 106 -11.33 8.72 14.57
CA THR A 106 -11.19 8.57 13.12
C THR A 106 -10.53 9.78 12.45
N LYS A 107 -10.45 10.93 13.12
CA LYS A 107 -9.69 12.09 12.64
C LYS A 107 -8.19 11.81 12.49
N ASP A 108 -7.69 10.84 13.24
CA ASP A 108 -6.28 10.44 13.27
C ASP A 108 -6.00 9.22 12.39
N LEU A 109 -7.00 8.77 11.63
CA LEU A 109 -6.92 7.57 10.79
C LEU A 109 -6.87 7.91 9.30
N LYS A 110 -6.23 7.02 8.56
CA LYS A 110 -6.26 6.95 7.12
C LYS A 110 -6.66 5.53 6.72
N LEU A 111 -7.69 5.42 5.90
CA LEU A 111 -8.07 4.17 5.26
C LEU A 111 -7.44 4.11 3.88
N LYS A 112 -6.82 2.98 3.57
CA LYS A 112 -6.27 2.69 2.25
C LYS A 112 -6.83 1.36 1.78
N THR A 113 -7.29 1.34 0.53
CA THR A 113 -7.74 0.12 -0.15
C THR A 113 -6.98 -0.05 -1.45
N SER A 114 -6.72 -1.29 -1.83
CA SER A 114 -6.12 -1.57 -3.14
C SER A 114 -6.57 -2.93 -3.67
N TRP A 115 -6.80 -3.00 -4.97
CA TRP A 115 -7.23 -4.21 -5.65
C TRP A 115 -6.86 -4.15 -7.14
N LYS A 116 -7.05 -5.26 -7.84
CA LYS A 116 -6.65 -5.42 -9.23
C LYS A 116 -7.84 -5.84 -10.08
N SER A 117 -7.95 -5.25 -11.26
CA SER A 117 -8.88 -5.69 -12.31
C SER A 117 -8.15 -5.81 -13.65
N TYR A 118 -8.87 -6.29 -14.65
CA TYR A 118 -8.42 -6.27 -16.02
C TYR A 118 -9.28 -5.27 -16.81
N ASP A 119 -8.63 -4.44 -17.62
CA ASP A 119 -9.35 -3.56 -18.54
C ASP A 119 -9.91 -4.34 -19.74
N ASP A 120 -10.69 -3.66 -20.58
CA ASP A 120 -11.33 -4.25 -21.77
C ASP A 120 -10.33 -4.81 -22.79
N THR A 121 -9.04 -4.48 -22.65
CA THR A 121 -7.94 -5.00 -23.47
C THR A 121 -7.23 -6.19 -22.84
N GLY A 122 -7.63 -6.61 -21.63
CA GLY A 122 -7.01 -7.67 -20.85
C GLY A 122 -5.73 -7.23 -20.12
N LYS A 123 -5.46 -5.93 -20.01
CA LYS A 123 -4.32 -5.40 -19.26
C LYS A 123 -4.69 -5.21 -17.80
N LEU A 124 -3.77 -5.60 -16.93
CA LEU A 124 -3.92 -5.44 -15.47
C LEU A 124 -3.99 -3.95 -15.09
N LYS A 125 -5.03 -3.57 -14.36
CA LYS A 125 -5.24 -2.26 -13.76
C LYS A 125 -5.18 -2.39 -12.25
N LEU A 126 -4.35 -1.57 -11.61
CA LEU A 126 -4.29 -1.46 -10.15
C LEU A 126 -5.19 -0.29 -9.72
N HIS A 127 -6.09 -0.57 -8.79
CA HIS A 127 -6.91 0.44 -8.12
C HIS A 127 -6.33 0.66 -6.73
N GLU A 128 -6.10 1.91 -6.37
CA GLU A 128 -5.61 2.29 -5.07
C GLU A 128 -6.32 3.55 -4.63
N VAL A 129 -7.00 3.49 -3.49
CA VAL A 129 -7.71 4.62 -2.89
C VAL A 129 -7.15 4.89 -1.51
N SER A 130 -7.03 6.16 -1.18
CA SER A 130 -6.61 6.61 0.15
C SER A 130 -7.61 7.65 0.65
N THR A 131 -8.31 7.29 1.68
CA THR A 131 -9.34 8.13 2.29
C THR A 131 -8.81 8.73 3.59
N MET A 132 -8.91 10.04 3.70
CA MET A 132 -8.53 10.81 4.88
C MET A 132 -9.74 11.62 5.39
N PRO A 133 -9.82 11.86 6.70
CA PRO A 133 -10.88 12.68 7.27
C PRO A 133 -10.77 14.15 6.83
N GLY A 134 -11.87 14.87 6.91
CA GLY A 134 -11.92 16.34 6.74
C GLY A 134 -12.10 16.84 5.32
N THR A 135 -11.99 15.98 4.31
CA THR A 135 -12.31 16.34 2.92
C THR A 135 -13.50 15.52 2.45
N GLY A 136 -14.57 16.16 2.01
CA GLY A 136 -15.71 15.47 1.42
C GLY A 136 -15.25 14.58 0.26
N ASN A 137 -15.64 13.33 0.27
CA ASN A 137 -15.23 12.34 -0.72
C ASN A 137 -16.42 11.63 -1.40
N PHE A 138 -17.62 11.93 -1.00
CA PHE A 138 -18.83 11.59 -1.73
C PHE A 138 -19.82 12.77 -1.70
N ASP A 139 -20.65 12.84 -2.71
CA ASP A 139 -21.70 13.84 -2.86
C ASP A 139 -22.98 13.14 -3.34
N VAL A 140 -24.04 13.25 -2.56
CA VAL A 140 -25.36 12.74 -2.91
C VAL A 140 -26.33 13.91 -2.82
N ASP A 141 -26.93 14.30 -3.92
CA ASP A 141 -27.87 15.41 -4.03
C ASP A 141 -27.38 16.74 -3.46
N GLY A 142 -26.08 17.04 -3.61
CA GLY A 142 -25.48 18.27 -3.09
C GLY A 142 -25.10 18.20 -1.60
N TYR A 143 -25.27 17.06 -0.96
CA TYR A 143 -24.81 16.80 0.41
C TYR A 143 -23.47 16.08 0.39
N MET A 144 -22.44 16.79 0.77
CA MET A 144 -21.08 16.30 0.78
C MET A 144 -20.76 15.69 2.14
N GLY A 145 -20.38 14.41 2.16
CA GLY A 145 -19.96 13.67 3.35
C GLY A 145 -18.55 13.12 3.24
N VAL A 146 -18.11 12.40 4.27
CA VAL A 146 -16.83 11.69 4.29
C VAL A 146 -17.07 10.21 4.62
N SER A 147 -16.89 9.37 3.61
CA SER A 147 -16.92 7.91 3.74
C SER A 147 -15.55 7.40 4.27
N PRO A 148 -15.49 6.30 5.03
CA PRO A 148 -16.61 5.46 5.44
C PRO A 148 -17.43 6.06 6.57
N ILE A 149 -18.72 5.73 6.59
CA ILE A 149 -19.68 6.24 7.57
C ILE A 149 -19.56 5.42 8.85
N GLY A 150 -19.59 6.08 10.01
CA GLY A 150 -19.62 5.41 11.30
C GLY A 150 -21.01 4.85 11.63
N SER A 151 -21.06 3.62 12.13
CA SER A 151 -22.26 2.93 12.58
C SER A 151 -22.00 2.18 13.89
N GLY A 152 -23.05 1.81 14.60
CA GLY A 152 -22.95 0.97 15.79
C GLY A 152 -23.03 1.75 17.11
N ILE A 153 -22.35 1.24 18.14
CA ILE A 153 -22.47 1.75 19.52
C ILE A 153 -22.07 3.22 19.60
N GLY A 154 -22.96 4.02 20.19
CA GLY A 154 -22.72 5.46 20.42
C GLY A 154 -22.90 6.35 19.20
N LEU A 155 -23.28 5.77 18.07
CA LEU A 155 -23.53 6.50 16.83
C LEU A 155 -25.01 6.48 16.47
N PRO A 156 -25.52 7.52 15.80
CA PRO A 156 -26.87 7.50 15.27
C PRO A 156 -27.06 6.32 14.32
N LYS A 157 -28.24 5.75 14.28
CA LYS A 157 -28.56 4.79 13.23
C LYS A 157 -28.83 5.60 11.95
N TRP A 158 -28.09 5.28 10.89
CA TRP A 158 -28.38 5.86 9.59
C TRP A 158 -29.76 5.37 9.12
N ASP A 159 -30.60 6.32 8.78
CA ASP A 159 -31.99 6.12 8.35
C ASP A 159 -32.21 6.38 6.86
N GLY A 160 -31.10 6.47 6.09
CA GLY A 160 -31.16 6.80 4.68
C GLY A 160 -31.15 8.31 4.40
N THR A 161 -31.12 9.15 5.44
CA THR A 161 -31.03 10.61 5.24
C THR A 161 -29.63 11.04 4.88
N TYR A 162 -29.53 12.23 4.30
CA TYR A 162 -28.26 12.81 3.86
C TYR A 162 -27.27 13.01 5.01
N ILE A 163 -26.04 12.56 4.81
CA ILE A 163 -24.94 12.74 5.78
C ILE A 163 -24.09 13.90 5.32
N ASN A 164 -23.87 14.84 6.21
CA ASN A 164 -23.02 16.01 5.97
C ASN A 164 -21.61 15.77 6.58
N ILE A 165 -20.61 16.43 6.04
CA ILE A 165 -19.21 16.37 6.51
C ILE A 165 -19.07 16.69 8.02
N LYS A 166 -20.01 17.43 8.61
CA LYS A 166 -20.03 17.79 10.03
C LYS A 166 -20.75 16.80 10.92
N ASP A 167 -21.44 15.84 10.33
CA ASP A 167 -22.22 14.86 11.10
C ASP A 167 -21.31 13.91 11.85
N ASN A 168 -21.76 13.47 13.01
CA ASN A 168 -21.02 12.54 13.87
C ASN A 168 -20.75 11.19 13.21
N MET A 169 -21.38 10.88 12.09
CA MET A 169 -21.18 9.65 11.32
C MET A 169 -20.14 9.80 10.22
N SER A 170 -19.75 11.02 9.84
CA SER A 170 -18.74 11.25 8.81
C SER A 170 -17.36 10.86 9.30
N PHE A 171 -16.55 10.26 8.43
CA PHE A 171 -15.17 9.86 8.74
C PHE A 171 -14.35 11.07 9.21
N GLY A 172 -13.79 10.93 10.41
CA GLY A 172 -13.11 12.02 11.12
C GLY A 172 -13.89 12.56 12.32
N ASN A 173 -15.19 12.29 12.43
CA ASN A 173 -16.02 12.83 13.50
C ASN A 173 -16.47 11.79 14.54
N TYR A 174 -16.18 10.51 14.31
CA TYR A 174 -16.50 9.45 15.27
C TYR A 174 -15.24 8.77 15.82
N THR A 175 -15.46 7.96 16.83
CA THR A 175 -14.40 7.23 17.53
C THR A 175 -14.64 5.73 17.35
N LEU A 176 -13.60 5.00 16.99
CA LEU A 176 -13.62 3.54 16.93
C LEU A 176 -13.51 2.97 18.34
N MET A 177 -14.46 2.12 18.69
CA MET A 177 -14.50 1.31 19.90
C MET A 177 -15.13 -0.05 19.56
N ALA A 178 -15.01 -1.02 20.45
CA ALA A 178 -15.65 -2.32 20.24
C ALA A 178 -17.17 -2.16 19.98
N GLY A 179 -17.65 -2.74 18.89
CA GLY A 179 -19.04 -2.64 18.46
C GLY A 179 -19.38 -1.41 17.61
N THR A 180 -18.37 -0.62 17.19
CA THR A 180 -18.56 0.33 16.10
C THR A 180 -18.17 -0.33 14.78
N SER A 181 -18.74 0.17 13.68
CA SER A 181 -18.42 -0.26 12.33
C SER A 181 -18.15 0.95 11.44
N MET A 182 -17.29 0.77 10.47
CA MET A 182 -17.03 1.69 9.36
C MET A 182 -17.73 1.11 8.14
N VAL A 183 -18.71 1.83 7.57
CA VAL A 183 -19.52 1.31 6.47
C VAL A 183 -19.54 2.25 5.27
N ALA A 184 -19.62 1.69 4.08
CA ALA A 184 -19.90 2.44 2.86
C ALA A 184 -20.90 1.66 2.01
N TYR A 185 -21.90 2.37 1.56
CA TYR A 185 -22.96 1.86 0.68
C TYR A 185 -22.87 2.56 -0.67
N PRO A 186 -23.36 1.95 -1.75
CA PRO A 186 -23.64 2.68 -2.98
C PRO A 186 -24.64 3.78 -2.70
N ALA A 187 -24.56 4.88 -3.43
CA ALA A 187 -25.60 5.88 -3.42
C ALA A 187 -26.81 5.31 -4.13
N ASP A 188 -27.96 5.29 -3.45
CA ASP A 188 -29.20 4.95 -4.13
C ASP A 188 -30.46 5.58 -3.54
N GLU A 189 -31.26 6.13 -4.44
CA GLU A 189 -32.70 6.10 -4.42
C GLU A 189 -33.27 5.57 -5.77
N TYR A 190 -32.43 5.27 -6.76
CA TYR A 190 -32.87 4.91 -8.11
C TYR A 190 -32.20 3.67 -8.76
N GLY A 191 -31.61 2.80 -7.98
CA GLY A 191 -31.34 1.39 -8.38
C GLY A 191 -30.46 1.17 -9.60
N SER A 192 -29.64 2.11 -9.99
CA SER A 192 -28.79 1.93 -11.16
C SER A 192 -27.33 2.25 -10.84
N ILE A 193 -26.57 1.22 -10.55
CA ILE A 193 -25.10 1.26 -10.64
C ILE A 193 -24.75 1.34 -12.15
N SER A 194 -25.26 2.31 -12.86
CA SER A 194 -24.84 2.56 -14.22
C SER A 194 -23.71 3.56 -14.20
N SER A 195 -22.53 3.05 -14.40
CA SER A 195 -21.30 3.77 -14.64
C SER A 195 -21.42 4.74 -15.82
N GLY A 196 -22.10 5.82 -15.70
CA GLY A 196 -22.06 6.75 -16.81
C GLY A 196 -23.04 7.89 -16.84
N ASP A 197 -24.11 7.87 -16.08
CA ASP A 197 -25.18 8.83 -16.28
C ASP A 197 -25.18 10.01 -15.27
N TYR A 198 -24.24 10.00 -14.28
CA TYR A 198 -24.11 11.12 -13.36
C TYR A 198 -22.66 11.62 -13.33
N GLU A 199 -22.31 12.46 -14.30
CA GLU A 199 -21.07 13.24 -14.22
C GLU A 199 -21.10 14.09 -12.94
N GLY A 200 -20.29 13.72 -11.94
CA GLY A 200 -20.04 14.52 -10.74
C GLY A 200 -20.49 13.93 -9.41
N TYR A 201 -21.15 12.79 -9.38
CA TYR A 201 -21.54 12.12 -8.13
C TYR A 201 -20.61 10.96 -7.83
N SER A 202 -19.92 11.02 -6.69
CA SER A 202 -19.20 9.88 -6.13
C SER A 202 -20.02 9.31 -4.99
N ASP A 203 -20.34 8.02 -5.06
CA ASP A 203 -21.02 7.34 -3.97
C ASP A 203 -20.05 6.97 -2.80
N CYS A 204 -20.62 6.59 -1.65
CA CYS A 204 -19.83 6.27 -0.47
C CYS A 204 -18.86 5.09 -0.70
N ILE A 205 -19.27 4.08 -1.47
CA ILE A 205 -18.43 2.91 -1.73
C ILE A 205 -17.38 3.21 -2.80
N GLN A 206 -17.70 4.02 -3.79
CA GLN A 206 -16.75 4.53 -4.79
C GLN A 206 -15.63 5.33 -4.12
N ALA A 207 -15.95 6.12 -3.10
CA ALA A 207 -14.98 6.87 -2.32
C ALA A 207 -13.96 5.98 -1.58
N ILE A 208 -14.26 4.69 -1.37
CA ILE A 208 -13.42 3.71 -0.70
C ILE A 208 -12.73 2.76 -1.67
N LEU A 209 -13.45 2.27 -2.67
CA LEU A 209 -12.95 1.24 -3.59
C LEU A 209 -12.56 1.79 -4.97
N GLY A 210 -12.92 3.03 -5.29
CA GLY A 210 -12.63 3.68 -6.57
C GLY A 210 -13.75 3.50 -7.59
N GLU A 211 -13.61 4.18 -8.73
CA GLU A 211 -14.65 4.30 -9.78
C GLU A 211 -15.13 2.97 -10.36
N ASP A 212 -14.25 1.99 -10.45
CA ASP A 212 -14.56 0.69 -11.06
C ASP A 212 -15.03 -0.37 -10.04
N TRP A 213 -15.39 0.01 -8.80
CA TRP A 213 -15.73 -0.94 -7.73
C TRP A 213 -16.81 -1.96 -8.12
N TYR A 214 -17.75 -1.58 -8.99
CA TYR A 214 -18.81 -2.46 -9.50
C TYR A 214 -18.28 -3.63 -10.38
N LYS A 215 -17.02 -3.56 -10.82
CA LYS A 215 -16.34 -4.64 -11.56
C LYS A 215 -15.78 -5.73 -10.65
N LEU A 216 -15.74 -5.50 -9.34
CA LEU A 216 -15.33 -6.52 -8.38
C LEU A 216 -16.25 -7.72 -8.45
N GLN A 217 -15.69 -8.91 -8.55
CA GLN A 217 -16.42 -10.16 -8.63
C GLN A 217 -16.20 -11.00 -7.38
N SER A 218 -17.08 -11.98 -7.17
CA SER A 218 -16.89 -12.94 -6.07
C SER A 218 -15.56 -13.65 -6.18
N GLY A 219 -14.80 -13.62 -5.08
CA GLY A 219 -13.47 -14.19 -5.00
C GLY A 219 -12.34 -13.22 -5.38
N ASP A 220 -12.64 -12.02 -5.88
CA ASP A 220 -11.64 -10.97 -5.98
C ASP A 220 -11.15 -10.57 -4.59
N VAL A 221 -9.92 -10.10 -4.52
CA VAL A 221 -9.26 -9.74 -3.28
C VAL A 221 -9.01 -8.24 -3.24
N VAL A 222 -9.45 -7.63 -2.16
CA VAL A 222 -9.17 -6.22 -1.85
C VAL A 222 -8.31 -6.17 -0.59
N ASN A 223 -7.12 -5.58 -0.69
CA ASN A 223 -6.34 -5.27 0.50
C ASN A 223 -6.93 -4.04 1.18
N VAL A 224 -7.19 -4.15 2.46
CA VAL A 224 -7.78 -3.11 3.32
C VAL A 224 -6.80 -2.78 4.44
N MET A 225 -6.37 -1.53 4.52
CA MET A 225 -5.38 -1.08 5.49
C MET A 225 -5.88 0.15 6.25
N LEU A 226 -5.79 0.09 7.58
CA LEU A 226 -6.09 1.22 8.47
C LEU A 226 -4.81 1.70 9.14
N ILE A 227 -4.49 2.98 8.96
CA ILE A 227 -3.24 3.57 9.41
C ILE A 227 -3.54 4.68 10.42
N HIS A 228 -2.87 4.64 11.56
CA HIS A 228 -2.88 5.73 12.53
C HIS A 228 -1.85 6.79 12.12
N VAL A 229 -2.33 7.89 11.58
CA VAL A 229 -1.50 8.94 10.95
C VAL A 229 -0.47 9.54 11.92
N PRO A 230 -0.82 9.89 13.18
CA PRO A 230 0.14 10.52 14.10
C PRO A 230 1.35 9.66 14.42
N THR A 231 1.21 8.33 14.40
CA THR A 231 2.31 7.41 14.71
C THR A 231 2.87 6.69 13.48
N GLY A 232 2.20 6.78 12.33
CA GLY A 232 2.52 6.03 11.13
C GLY A 232 2.30 4.52 11.25
N ARG A 233 1.65 4.04 12.32
CA ARG A 233 1.42 2.61 12.55
C ARG A 233 0.24 2.11 11.76
N ILE A 234 0.40 0.91 11.22
CA ILE A 234 -0.69 0.16 10.63
C ILE A 234 -1.43 -0.53 11.79
N LEU A 235 -2.72 -0.24 11.90
CA LEU A 235 -3.61 -0.81 12.92
C LEU A 235 -4.35 -2.05 12.42
N TYR A 236 -4.59 -2.12 11.12
CA TYR A 236 -5.26 -3.22 10.43
C TYR A 236 -4.71 -3.33 9.01
N ASP A 237 -4.45 -4.53 8.53
CA ASP A 237 -3.95 -4.81 7.17
C ASP A 237 -4.34 -6.24 6.80
N GLU A 238 -5.38 -6.40 5.99
CA GLU A 238 -5.93 -7.69 5.62
C GLU A 238 -6.35 -7.72 4.16
N ASP A 239 -6.20 -8.88 3.56
CA ASP A 239 -6.72 -9.21 2.25
C ASP A 239 -8.13 -9.78 2.37
N VAL A 240 -9.11 -9.02 1.92
CA VAL A 240 -10.54 -9.31 2.06
C VAL A 240 -11.09 -9.87 0.76
N ASN A 241 -11.71 -11.04 0.82
CA ASN A 241 -12.39 -11.61 -0.34
C ASN A 241 -13.75 -10.93 -0.55
N VAL A 242 -14.02 -10.58 -1.80
CA VAL A 242 -15.33 -10.07 -2.20
C VAL A 242 -16.33 -11.21 -2.26
N ASN A 243 -17.48 -11.03 -1.60
CA ASN A 243 -18.58 -11.96 -1.61
C ASN A 243 -19.72 -11.48 -2.50
N LEU A 244 -20.41 -12.42 -3.17
CA LEU A 244 -21.73 -12.18 -3.73
C LEU A 244 -22.77 -12.63 -2.68
N THR A 245 -23.79 -11.87 -2.47
CA THR A 245 -24.98 -12.29 -1.69
C THR A 245 -26.02 -12.92 -2.58
#